data_212b801b4497d52613b8743e0aad5b4b
#
_entry.id   212b801b4497d52613b8743e0aad5b4b
#
_cell.length_a   1.000
_cell.length_b   1.000
_cell.length_c   1.000
_cell.angle_alpha   90.00
_cell.angle_beta   90.00
_cell.angle_gamma   90.00
#
_symmetry.space_group_name_H-M   'P 1'
#
loop_
_entity.id
_entity.type
_entity.pdbx_description
1 polymer ?
#
loop_
_entity_poly.entity_id
_entity_poly.type
_entity_poly.pdbx_seq_one_letter_code
_entity_poly.pdbx_strand_id
1 'polypeptide(L)'
;MGANVSQLEREIGSDMFPPNEHYFGLVNFGNTCYSNSVLQALYFCKPFREKVLEYKAKNKRPKETLLSCLADLFYNIATQKKKVGSIAPKKFIARLRKEKEEFDNYMQQDAHEFLNFLINHINEIILAERNASKNNVNSGVAGVMGSGGGGGGGGGGAGGGGGSGGGTATKSSSTTSTSTSASNSTSNGACTNSSGSLNGLGVSIGIADTSTSTQNNSANTEPTWVHEIFQGTLTSETRCLNCETVSSKDEHFFDLQVDVDQNTSITHCLRCFSNTETLCSDNKFKCDNCCSYQEAQKRMRVKKLPMILALHLKRFKYMEQFNRHIKVSHRVVFPLELRLFNTSDDAVNPDRLYDLMAVVIHCGSGPNRGHYISIVKSHGLWLLFDDDMVDKIEASTIEDFYGLTSDIQKSSETGYILFYQSRDCNT
;
A
#
# COMPACT_ATOMS: atom_id res chain seq x y z
N MET A 1 35.54 14.94 25.59
CA MET A 1 34.64 15.54 24.58
C MET A 1 33.24 15.05 24.91
N GLY A 2 32.43 15.89 25.59
CA GLY A 2 31.04 15.55 25.91
C GLY A 2 30.26 15.41 24.61
N ALA A 3 29.64 14.27 24.42
CA ALA A 3 28.69 14.11 23.31
C ALA A 3 27.55 15.11 23.52
N ASN A 4 27.29 15.97 22.54
CA ASN A 4 26.13 16.84 22.57
C ASN A 4 24.89 15.94 22.55
N VAL A 5 24.21 15.84 23.68
CA VAL A 5 22.94 15.17 23.86
C VAL A 5 21.90 15.97 23.06
N SER A 6 21.13 15.33 22.22
CA SER A 6 20.08 16.00 21.43
C SER A 6 18.99 16.59 22.32
N GLN A 7 18.22 17.55 21.81
CA GLN A 7 17.10 18.13 22.55
C GLN A 7 16.09 17.03 22.93
N LEU A 8 15.75 16.16 22.02
CA LEU A 8 14.84 15.04 22.25
C LEU A 8 15.34 14.09 23.34
N GLU A 9 16.65 13.75 23.36
CA GLU A 9 17.23 12.90 24.41
C GLU A 9 17.13 13.57 25.81
N ARG A 10 17.23 14.90 25.87
CA ARG A 10 17.04 15.65 27.14
C ARG A 10 15.58 15.67 27.58
N GLU A 11 14.63 15.82 26.65
CA GLU A 11 13.20 15.85 26.93
C GLU A 11 12.64 14.47 27.34
N ILE A 12 13.14 13.40 26.76
CA ILE A 12 12.77 12.03 27.15
C ILE A 12 13.45 11.66 28.49
N GLY A 13 14.68 12.12 28.71
CA GLY A 13 15.54 11.70 29.80
C GLY A 13 16.29 10.39 29.48
N SER A 14 17.56 10.33 29.82
CA SER A 14 18.43 9.19 29.51
C SER A 14 17.91 7.85 30.06
N ASP A 15 17.29 7.88 31.24
CA ASP A 15 16.79 6.69 31.95
C ASP A 15 15.45 6.18 31.41
N MET A 16 14.71 7.05 30.71
CA MET A 16 13.40 6.73 30.09
C MET A 16 13.52 6.38 28.62
N PHE A 17 14.73 6.48 28.04
CA PHE A 17 14.94 6.18 26.64
C PHE A 17 14.87 4.66 26.40
N PRO A 18 13.99 4.18 25.52
CA PRO A 18 13.86 2.74 25.30
C PRO A 18 15.16 2.11 24.84
N PRO A 19 15.57 0.97 25.40
CA PRO A 19 16.79 0.30 25.05
C PRO A 19 16.88 -0.07 23.61
N ASN A 20 17.14 -0.29 22.72
CA ASN A 20 17.15 -0.72 21.32
C ASN A 20 16.27 0.12 20.37
N GLU A 21 15.74 1.26 20.84
CA GLU A 21 15.06 2.20 19.93
C GLU A 21 15.98 3.34 19.50
N HIS A 22 15.75 3.76 18.24
CA HIS A 22 16.49 4.83 17.59
C HIS A 22 15.51 5.73 16.86
N TYR A 23 15.59 7.02 17.10
CA TYR A 23 14.70 8.02 16.52
C TYR A 23 15.48 8.89 15.53
N PHE A 24 15.44 8.51 14.27
CA PHE A 24 16.18 9.15 13.20
C PHE A 24 15.23 9.73 12.16
N GLY A 25 15.26 11.04 11.96
CA GLY A 25 14.61 11.70 10.86
C GLY A 25 15.22 11.29 9.51
N LEU A 26 14.51 11.55 8.42
CA LEU A 26 14.92 11.25 7.07
C LEU A 26 15.12 12.54 6.29
N VAL A 27 16.33 12.77 5.78
CA VAL A 27 16.66 13.95 4.98
C VAL A 27 15.80 14.03 3.74
N ASN A 28 15.24 15.20 3.45
CA ASN A 28 14.43 15.46 2.26
C ASN A 28 15.30 15.66 1.01
N PHE A 29 14.97 14.99 -0.09
CA PHE A 29 15.65 15.04 -1.39
C PHE A 29 14.81 15.72 -2.48
N GLY A 30 14.29 16.91 -2.17
CA GLY A 30 13.42 17.64 -3.09
C GLY A 30 12.01 17.04 -3.14
N ASN A 31 11.13 17.53 -2.27
CA ASN A 31 9.74 17.10 -2.13
C ASN A 31 9.53 15.60 -1.84
N THR A 32 10.46 14.93 -1.12
CA THR A 32 10.33 13.53 -0.71
C THR A 32 9.66 13.35 0.66
N CYS A 33 9.06 14.37 1.23
CA CYS A 33 8.35 14.33 2.52
C CYS A 33 7.21 13.28 2.53
N TYR A 34 6.53 13.06 1.41
CA TYR A 34 5.53 12.00 1.26
C TYR A 34 6.11 10.61 1.53
N SER A 35 7.30 10.35 1.00
CA SER A 35 8.02 9.10 1.23
C SER A 35 8.56 9.01 2.65
N ASN A 36 9.17 10.09 3.16
CA ASN A 36 9.74 10.12 4.49
C ASN A 36 8.68 9.84 5.57
N SER A 37 7.52 10.49 5.49
CA SER A 37 6.43 10.31 6.44
C SER A 37 5.85 8.88 6.44
N VAL A 38 5.66 8.29 5.27
CA VAL A 38 5.18 6.89 5.15
C VAL A 38 6.25 5.91 5.66
N LEU A 39 7.53 6.12 5.32
CA LEU A 39 8.61 5.26 5.79
C LEU A 39 8.78 5.29 7.31
N GLN A 40 8.60 6.46 7.95
CA GLN A 40 8.57 6.57 9.40
C GLN A 40 7.41 5.79 10.00
N ALA A 41 6.19 5.98 9.48
CA ALA A 41 5.02 5.23 9.93
C ALA A 41 5.25 3.71 9.83
N LEU A 42 5.78 3.23 8.71
CA LEU A 42 6.06 1.80 8.50
C LEU A 42 7.20 1.28 9.37
N TYR A 43 8.23 2.09 9.65
CA TYR A 43 9.34 1.70 10.54
C TYR A 43 8.85 1.46 11.97
N PHE A 44 7.89 2.25 12.45
CA PHE A 44 7.31 2.07 13.78
C PHE A 44 6.14 1.07 13.84
N CYS A 45 5.65 0.59 12.69
CA CYS A 45 4.79 -0.59 12.62
C CYS A 45 5.65 -1.85 12.88
N LYS A 46 5.68 -2.32 14.13
CA LYS A 46 6.57 -3.40 14.60
C LYS A 46 6.58 -4.64 13.70
N PRO A 47 5.42 -5.24 13.32
CA PRO A 47 5.42 -6.44 12.48
C PRO A 47 6.09 -6.21 11.10
N PHE A 48 5.89 -5.05 10.51
CA PHE A 48 6.51 -4.70 9.23
C PHE A 48 8.02 -4.49 9.36
N ARG A 49 8.45 -3.70 10.36
CA ARG A 49 9.87 -3.47 10.65
C ARG A 49 10.63 -4.77 10.85
N GLU A 50 10.08 -5.68 11.66
CA GLU A 50 10.71 -6.98 11.96
C GLU A 50 10.90 -7.82 10.70
N LYS A 51 9.90 -7.92 9.82
CA LYS A 51 10.00 -8.67 8.56
C LYS A 51 11.03 -8.07 7.60
N VAL A 52 11.10 -6.75 7.52
CA VAL A 52 12.12 -6.05 6.69
C VAL A 52 13.53 -6.29 7.23
N LEU A 53 13.72 -6.24 8.55
CA LEU A 53 15.02 -6.53 9.18
C LEU A 53 15.39 -8.02 9.08
N GLU A 54 14.42 -8.91 9.20
CA GLU A 54 14.60 -10.35 8.97
C GLU A 54 15.04 -10.63 7.53
N TYR A 55 14.43 -9.96 6.54
CA TYR A 55 14.85 -10.05 5.15
C TYR A 55 16.32 -9.63 4.98
N LYS A 56 16.75 -8.54 5.62
CA LYS A 56 18.14 -8.10 5.62
C LYS A 56 19.09 -9.14 6.22
N ALA A 57 18.73 -9.75 7.35
CA ALA A 57 19.54 -10.75 8.03
C ALA A 57 19.71 -12.04 7.20
N LYS A 58 18.64 -12.48 6.52
CA LYS A 58 18.65 -13.69 5.67
C LYS A 58 19.41 -13.48 4.35
N ASN A 59 19.35 -12.28 3.78
CA ASN A 59 19.91 -11.97 2.47
C ASN A 59 21.20 -11.15 2.60
N LYS A 60 22.35 -11.80 2.76
CA LYS A 60 23.64 -11.13 2.94
C LYS A 60 24.11 -10.37 1.68
N ARG A 61 23.74 -10.81 0.50
CA ARG A 61 24.09 -10.19 -0.81
C ARG A 61 22.86 -10.20 -1.73
N PRO A 62 21.82 -9.44 -1.41
CA PRO A 62 20.61 -9.43 -2.23
C PRO A 62 20.89 -8.72 -3.57
N LYS A 63 20.11 -9.09 -4.59
CA LYS A 63 19.98 -8.25 -5.78
C LYS A 63 19.48 -6.87 -5.33
N GLU A 64 19.93 -5.82 -5.98
CA GLU A 64 19.47 -4.47 -5.67
C GLU A 64 18.02 -4.30 -6.13
N THR A 65 17.09 -4.31 -5.20
CA THR A 65 15.64 -4.11 -5.36
C THR A 65 15.18 -3.02 -4.41
N LEU A 66 13.95 -2.51 -4.56
CA LEU A 66 13.40 -1.53 -3.62
C LEU A 66 13.32 -2.10 -2.19
N LEU A 67 12.96 -3.39 -2.06
CA LEU A 67 12.94 -4.08 -0.75
C LEU A 67 14.34 -4.16 -0.12
N SER A 68 15.37 -4.48 -0.91
CA SER A 68 16.75 -4.54 -0.37
C SER A 68 17.25 -3.15 0.07
N CYS A 69 16.89 -2.09 -0.66
CA CYS A 69 17.20 -0.71 -0.29
C CYS A 69 16.44 -0.25 0.96
N LEU A 70 15.18 -0.66 1.10
CA LEU A 70 14.38 -0.42 2.31
C LEU A 70 14.98 -1.14 3.53
N ALA A 71 15.39 -2.39 3.34
CA ALA A 71 16.00 -3.20 4.39
C ALA A 71 17.36 -2.62 4.84
N ASP A 72 18.16 -2.09 3.89
CA ASP A 72 19.38 -1.35 4.20
C ASP A 72 19.08 -0.09 5.02
N LEU A 73 18.03 0.67 4.67
CA LEU A 73 17.64 1.88 5.40
C LEU A 73 17.19 1.56 6.82
N PHE A 74 16.30 0.60 7.00
CA PHE A 74 15.79 0.21 8.32
C PHE A 74 16.91 -0.36 9.21
N TYR A 75 17.79 -1.17 8.62
CA TYR A 75 18.98 -1.68 9.33
C TYR A 75 19.92 -0.54 9.76
N ASN A 76 20.14 0.44 8.89
CA ASN A 76 20.93 1.62 9.23
C ASN A 76 20.35 2.41 10.39
N ILE A 77 19.02 2.58 10.46
CA ILE A 77 18.36 3.23 11.59
C ILE A 77 18.58 2.40 12.86
N ALA A 78 18.28 1.10 12.80
CA ALA A 78 18.31 0.21 13.96
C ALA A 78 19.71 -0.02 14.56
N THR A 79 20.77 0.20 13.80
CA THR A 79 22.17 -0.07 14.21
C THR A 79 22.99 1.18 14.48
N GLN A 80 22.37 2.34 14.58
CA GLN A 80 23.04 3.58 14.89
C GLN A 80 23.62 3.56 16.31
N LYS A 81 24.78 4.19 16.50
CA LYS A 81 25.39 4.36 17.82
C LYS A 81 24.68 5.43 18.68
N LYS A 82 24.18 6.47 18.01
CA LYS A 82 23.38 7.51 18.64
C LYS A 82 21.92 7.07 18.73
N LYS A 83 21.21 7.58 19.71
CA LYS A 83 19.78 7.32 19.89
C LYS A 83 18.90 8.20 19.02
N VAL A 84 19.35 9.41 18.73
CA VAL A 84 18.63 10.43 17.95
C VAL A 84 19.56 11.01 16.89
N GLY A 85 19.00 11.30 15.70
CA GLY A 85 19.73 11.92 14.61
C GLY A 85 18.93 11.98 13.32
N SER A 86 19.62 12.10 12.20
CA SER A 86 19.02 12.03 10.86
C SER A 86 19.83 11.14 9.93
N ILE A 87 19.15 10.53 8.98
CA ILE A 87 19.71 9.66 7.92
C ILE A 87 19.25 10.16 6.57
N ALA A 88 20.16 10.13 5.60
CA ALA A 88 19.85 10.44 4.21
C ALA A 88 19.45 9.14 3.47
N PRO A 89 18.17 8.95 3.05
CA PRO A 89 17.70 7.74 2.37
C PRO A 89 18.08 7.71 0.87
N LYS A 90 19.31 8.13 0.53
CA LYS A 90 19.78 8.33 -0.86
C LYS A 90 19.55 7.11 -1.75
N LYS A 91 19.95 5.93 -1.26
CA LYS A 91 19.91 4.68 -2.02
C LYS A 91 18.46 4.25 -2.29
N PHE A 92 17.60 4.40 -1.28
CA PHE A 92 16.18 4.10 -1.39
C PHE A 92 15.49 5.04 -2.40
N ILE A 93 15.68 6.35 -2.28
CA ILE A 93 15.08 7.34 -3.20
C ILE A 93 15.59 7.17 -4.63
N ALA A 94 16.89 6.92 -4.82
CA ALA A 94 17.45 6.65 -6.14
C ALA A 94 16.83 5.39 -6.78
N ARG A 95 16.60 4.35 -5.98
CA ARG A 95 15.95 3.14 -6.46
C ARG A 95 14.47 3.34 -6.74
N LEU A 96 13.74 4.04 -5.87
CA LEU A 96 12.32 4.39 -6.07
C LEU A 96 12.10 5.11 -7.41
N ARG A 97 12.88 6.14 -7.69
CA ARG A 97 12.83 6.91 -8.93
C ARG A 97 13.09 6.05 -10.18
N LYS A 98 13.95 5.06 -10.04
CA LYS A 98 14.26 4.14 -11.14
C LYS A 98 13.17 3.09 -11.39
N GLU A 99 12.41 2.69 -10.35
CA GLU A 99 11.34 1.69 -10.45
C GLU A 99 10.03 2.28 -10.99
N LYS A 100 9.76 3.55 -10.70
CA LYS A 100 8.48 4.18 -11.03
C LYS A 100 8.72 5.63 -11.49
N GLU A 101 8.42 5.91 -12.76
CA GLU A 101 8.64 7.21 -13.40
C GLU A 101 7.89 8.36 -12.70
N GLU A 102 6.69 8.08 -12.15
CA GLU A 102 5.89 9.06 -11.41
C GLU A 102 6.64 9.65 -10.20
N PHE A 103 7.58 8.90 -9.59
CA PHE A 103 8.42 9.36 -8.49
C PHE A 103 9.77 9.95 -8.96
N ASP A 104 10.09 9.91 -10.26
CA ASP A 104 11.33 10.47 -10.82
C ASP A 104 11.20 11.95 -11.20
N ASN A 105 10.17 12.60 -10.75
CA ASN A 105 10.05 14.05 -10.85
C ASN A 105 10.31 14.71 -9.49
N TYR A 106 10.65 15.99 -9.49
CA TYR A 106 10.84 16.76 -8.26
C TYR A 106 9.52 17.37 -7.73
N MET A 107 8.38 16.87 -8.19
CA MET A 107 7.06 17.30 -7.74
C MET A 107 6.70 16.57 -6.42
N GLN A 108 5.86 17.21 -5.63
CA GLN A 108 5.24 16.55 -4.50
C GLN A 108 4.28 15.47 -5.00
N GLN A 109 4.42 14.26 -4.45
CA GLN A 109 3.57 13.11 -4.76
C GLN A 109 2.59 12.83 -3.62
N ASP A 110 1.56 12.05 -3.91
CA ASP A 110 0.61 11.61 -2.90
C ASP A 110 1.20 10.50 -2.02
N ALA A 111 1.13 10.69 -0.70
CA ALA A 111 1.64 9.72 0.28
C ALA A 111 0.88 8.38 0.25
N HIS A 112 -0.42 8.39 -0.09
CA HIS A 112 -1.22 7.18 -0.21
C HIS A 112 -0.88 6.40 -1.48
N GLU A 113 -0.68 7.05 -2.62
CA GLU A 113 -0.19 6.42 -3.84
C GLU A 113 1.18 5.78 -3.63
N PHE A 114 2.07 6.48 -2.92
CA PHE A 114 3.37 5.92 -2.56
C PHE A 114 3.25 4.70 -1.63
N LEU A 115 2.40 4.74 -0.60
CA LEU A 115 2.15 3.60 0.29
C LEU A 115 1.67 2.38 -0.49
N ASN A 116 0.68 2.55 -1.35
CA ASN A 116 0.12 1.47 -2.17
C ASN A 116 1.15 0.90 -3.14
N PHE A 117 1.89 1.77 -3.83
CA PHE A 117 2.99 1.33 -4.69
C PHE A 117 4.01 0.51 -3.88
N LEU A 118 4.46 1.02 -2.73
CA LEU A 118 5.50 0.38 -1.94
C LEU A 118 5.09 -1.02 -1.45
N ILE A 119 3.88 -1.15 -0.88
CA ILE A 119 3.38 -2.43 -0.36
C ILE A 119 3.21 -3.45 -1.48
N ASN A 120 2.58 -3.08 -2.59
CA ASN A 120 2.37 -3.96 -3.73
C ASN A 120 3.70 -4.39 -4.36
N HIS A 121 4.61 -3.45 -4.57
CA HIS A 121 5.90 -3.74 -5.20
C HIS A 121 6.81 -4.61 -4.33
N ILE A 122 6.80 -4.43 -3.00
CA ILE A 122 7.49 -5.34 -2.07
C ILE A 122 6.91 -6.75 -2.18
N ASN A 123 5.60 -6.88 -2.27
CA ASN A 123 4.93 -8.17 -2.45
C ASN A 123 5.37 -8.87 -3.75
N GLU A 124 5.40 -8.14 -4.87
CA GLU A 124 5.86 -8.64 -6.16
C GLU A 124 7.31 -9.11 -6.12
N ILE A 125 8.21 -8.35 -5.48
CA ILE A 125 9.62 -8.73 -5.31
C ILE A 125 9.73 -10.05 -4.56
N ILE A 126 9.00 -10.23 -3.46
CA ILE A 126 9.03 -11.46 -2.66
C ILE A 126 8.53 -12.67 -3.47
N LEU A 127 7.44 -12.49 -4.21
CA LEU A 127 6.89 -13.53 -5.08
C LEU A 127 7.87 -13.92 -6.19
N ALA A 128 8.53 -12.94 -6.83
CA ALA A 128 9.51 -13.19 -7.86
C ALA A 128 10.73 -13.95 -7.31
N GLU A 129 11.22 -13.60 -6.11
CA GLU A 129 12.34 -14.30 -5.44
C GLU A 129 11.96 -15.74 -5.06
N ARG A 130 10.74 -15.98 -4.57
CA ARG A 130 10.23 -17.33 -4.28
C ARG A 130 10.17 -18.20 -5.55
N ASN A 131 9.66 -17.66 -6.65
CA ASN A 131 9.56 -18.36 -7.92
C ASN A 131 10.93 -18.70 -8.51
N ALA A 132 11.88 -17.77 -8.45
CA ALA A 132 13.25 -18.01 -8.89
C ALA A 132 13.94 -19.13 -8.09
N SER A 133 13.70 -19.18 -6.76
CA SER A 133 14.23 -20.23 -5.89
C SER A 133 13.64 -21.61 -6.20
N LYS A 134 12.32 -21.69 -6.47
CA LYS A 134 11.65 -22.95 -6.86
C LYS A 134 12.20 -23.49 -8.20
N ASN A 135 12.43 -22.62 -9.18
CA ASN A 135 12.96 -23.01 -10.49
C ASN A 135 14.41 -23.53 -10.41
N ASN A 136 15.25 -22.94 -9.54
CA ASN A 136 16.62 -23.42 -9.33
C ASN A 136 16.68 -24.80 -8.67
N VAL A 137 15.73 -25.11 -7.76
CA VAL A 137 15.67 -26.43 -7.13
C VAL A 137 15.26 -27.50 -8.14
N ASN A 138 14.29 -27.20 -9.02
CA ASN A 138 13.82 -28.16 -10.03
C ASN A 138 14.84 -28.42 -11.13
N SER A 139 15.67 -27.44 -11.50
CA SER A 139 16.77 -27.63 -12.48
C SER A 139 17.95 -28.43 -11.89
N GLY A 140 18.16 -28.39 -10.57
CA GLY A 140 19.22 -29.16 -9.90
C GLY A 140 18.92 -30.65 -9.76
N VAL A 141 17.64 -31.06 -9.73
CA VAL A 141 17.22 -32.45 -9.61
C VAL A 141 17.22 -33.19 -10.96
N ALA A 142 17.11 -32.48 -12.09
CA ALA A 142 17.17 -33.06 -13.42
C ALA A 142 18.59 -33.40 -13.89
N GLY A 143 19.64 -32.96 -13.18
CA GLY A 143 21.08 -33.16 -13.53
C GLY A 143 21.72 -34.37 -12.89
N VAL A 144 21.08 -35.15 -12.02
CA VAL A 144 21.67 -36.23 -11.24
C VAL A 144 21.26 -37.64 -11.71
N MET A 145 20.32 -37.79 -12.66
CA MET A 145 19.91 -39.08 -13.20
C MET A 145 20.34 -39.19 -14.68
N GLY A 146 21.59 -39.49 -14.95
CA GLY A 146 22.02 -39.80 -16.32
C GLY A 146 23.51 -39.99 -16.51
N SER A 147 24.16 -40.87 -15.71
CA SER A 147 25.47 -41.37 -16.03
C SER A 147 25.63 -42.76 -15.49
N GLY A 148 25.34 -43.72 -16.30
CA GLY A 148 25.55 -45.14 -16.03
C GLY A 148 25.45 -45.98 -17.32
N GLY A 149 26.62 -46.23 -17.94
CA GLY A 149 26.85 -47.51 -18.58
C GLY A 149 26.78 -47.64 -20.09
N GLY A 150 27.98 -47.86 -20.71
CA GLY A 150 28.11 -48.89 -21.73
C GLY A 150 28.40 -48.45 -23.14
N GLY A 151 29.60 -48.35 -23.51
CA GLY A 151 30.47 -49.12 -24.40
C GLY A 151 30.08 -49.24 -25.87
N GLY A 152 31.05 -48.89 -26.74
CA GLY A 152 31.30 -49.65 -27.95
C GLY A 152 31.12 -48.93 -29.28
N GLY A 153 32.28 -48.54 -29.90
CA GLY A 153 32.57 -48.95 -31.26
C GLY A 153 32.26 -48.03 -32.45
N GLY A 154 33.27 -47.40 -32.98
CA GLY A 154 33.62 -47.59 -34.38
C GLY A 154 33.13 -46.62 -35.44
N GLY A 155 34.11 -45.87 -36.03
CA GLY A 155 34.16 -45.77 -37.50
C GLY A 155 33.75 -44.46 -38.16
N GLY A 156 34.62 -43.58 -38.50
CA GLY A 156 35.02 -43.26 -39.87
C GLY A 156 34.18 -42.24 -40.64
N GLY A 157 34.83 -41.19 -41.14
CA GLY A 157 34.44 -40.64 -42.43
C GLY A 157 34.31 -39.11 -42.50
N ALA A 158 35.29 -38.54 -43.03
CA ALA A 158 35.68 -37.34 -43.65
C ALA A 158 34.69 -36.55 -44.57
N GLY A 159 34.91 -35.26 -44.71
CA GLY A 159 34.60 -34.40 -45.85
C GLY A 159 33.63 -33.30 -45.47
N GLY A 160 33.88 -31.98 -45.55
CA GLY A 160 34.59 -31.23 -46.52
C GLY A 160 33.69 -30.12 -47.06
N GLY A 161 34.12 -28.84 -47.01
CA GLY A 161 33.62 -27.75 -47.86
C GLY A 161 32.52 -26.90 -47.19
N GLY A 162 32.64 -25.59 -46.95
CA GLY A 162 33.19 -24.52 -47.76
C GLY A 162 32.06 -23.64 -48.28
N GLY A 163 32.06 -22.35 -47.97
CA GLY A 163 31.28 -21.42 -48.76
C GLY A 163 30.72 -20.19 -48.01
N SER A 164 31.45 -19.13 -48.12
CA SER A 164 31.24 -17.75 -47.81
C SER A 164 30.18 -17.03 -48.66
N GLY A 165 29.67 -15.87 -48.16
CA GLY A 165 29.02 -14.79 -48.91
C GLY A 165 27.93 -14.16 -48.04
N GLY A 166 27.90 -12.94 -47.64
CA GLY A 166 28.37 -11.68 -48.22
C GLY A 166 27.18 -10.90 -48.82
N GLY A 167 26.89 -9.73 -48.30
CA GLY A 167 26.06 -8.73 -48.96
C GLY A 167 24.95 -8.11 -48.13
N THR A 168 25.23 -6.99 -47.45
CA THR A 168 25.03 -5.57 -47.78
C THR A 168 23.60 -5.00 -47.73
N ALA A 169 23.53 -3.96 -47.00
CA ALA A 169 22.50 -3.01 -46.71
C ALA A 169 21.75 -2.38 -47.92
N THR A 170 20.54 -1.92 -47.67
CA THR A 170 20.08 -0.61 -48.17
C THR A 170 18.96 0.02 -47.36
N LYS A 171 19.09 1.31 -47.13
CA LYS A 171 18.13 2.30 -46.61
C LYS A 171 17.14 2.73 -47.70
N SER A 172 15.92 3.17 -47.31
CA SER A 172 15.17 4.33 -47.83
C SER A 172 13.92 4.52 -46.98
N SER A 173 13.63 5.52 -46.28
CA SER A 173 13.25 6.93 -46.38
C SER A 173 11.91 7.24 -47.06
N SER A 174 11.10 8.03 -46.30
CA SER A 174 10.03 9.00 -46.69
C SER A 174 8.68 8.41 -47.14
N THR A 175 7.52 8.97 -46.86
CA THR A 175 7.04 10.35 -46.64
C THR A 175 5.57 10.36 -46.18
N THR A 176 5.20 11.39 -45.48
CA THR A 176 3.91 11.97 -45.13
C THR A 176 2.75 11.81 -46.15
N SER A 177 1.54 11.61 -45.68
CA SER A 177 0.37 12.35 -46.16
C SER A 177 -0.85 12.20 -45.24
N THR A 178 -1.37 13.34 -44.87
CA THR A 178 -2.68 13.65 -44.26
C THR A 178 -3.85 13.30 -45.16
N SER A 179 -4.94 12.79 -44.61
CA SER A 179 -6.30 13.09 -45.07
C SER A 179 -7.36 12.75 -44.06
N THR A 180 -8.13 13.74 -43.70
CA THR A 180 -9.41 13.76 -43.00
C THR A 180 -10.50 13.03 -43.74
N SER A 181 -11.35 12.25 -43.05
CA SER A 181 -12.79 12.24 -43.32
C SER A 181 -13.54 11.49 -42.21
N ALA A 182 -14.66 12.07 -41.82
CA ALA A 182 -15.62 11.63 -40.83
C ALA A 182 -16.55 10.54 -41.38
N SER A 183 -17.02 9.65 -40.51
CA SER A 183 -18.45 9.35 -40.32
C SER A 183 -18.74 8.02 -39.60
N ASN A 184 -19.59 8.17 -38.58
CA ASN A 184 -20.68 7.30 -38.10
C ASN A 184 -20.43 5.91 -37.55
N SER A 185 -20.63 5.87 -36.21
CA SER A 185 -21.56 5.00 -35.45
C SER A 185 -21.60 3.50 -35.74
N THR A 186 -21.20 2.71 -34.78
CA THR A 186 -22.04 1.71 -34.11
C THR A 186 -21.45 1.31 -32.77
N SER A 187 -22.32 1.39 -31.77
CA SER A 187 -22.09 1.03 -30.38
C SER A 187 -21.84 -0.47 -30.25
N ASN A 188 -20.70 -0.85 -29.66
CA ASN A 188 -20.57 -2.10 -28.91
C ASN A 188 -19.93 -1.75 -27.56
N GLY A 189 -20.76 -1.90 -26.53
CA GLY A 189 -20.40 -1.65 -25.15
C GLY A 189 -19.32 -2.61 -24.67
N ALA A 190 -18.13 -2.09 -24.51
CA ALA A 190 -17.13 -2.67 -23.64
C ALA A 190 -17.44 -2.19 -22.22
N CYS A 191 -17.83 -3.10 -21.33
CA CYS A 191 -17.89 -2.83 -19.90
C CYS A 191 -16.51 -2.48 -19.41
N THR A 192 -16.25 -1.20 -19.28
CA THR A 192 -15.15 -0.70 -18.48
C THR A 192 -15.49 -1.00 -17.02
N ASN A 193 -14.64 -1.76 -16.34
CA ASN A 193 -14.67 -1.92 -14.89
C ASN A 193 -14.42 -0.56 -14.24
N SER A 194 -15.47 0.21 -14.07
CA SER A 194 -15.48 1.33 -13.17
C SER A 194 -15.57 0.77 -11.75
N SER A 195 -14.55 1.06 -10.96
CA SER A 195 -14.58 0.94 -9.51
C SER A 195 -15.92 1.52 -9.01
N GLY A 196 -16.80 0.63 -8.54
CA GLY A 196 -18.14 1.01 -8.11
C GLY A 196 -18.06 1.97 -6.92
N SER A 197 -18.31 3.24 -7.19
CA SER A 197 -18.61 4.23 -6.15
C SER A 197 -19.97 3.87 -5.58
N LEU A 198 -20.00 3.37 -4.35
CA LEU A 198 -21.21 3.20 -3.57
C LEU A 198 -21.68 4.58 -3.15
N ASN A 199 -22.79 5.07 -3.74
CA ASN A 199 -23.47 6.29 -3.34
C ASN A 199 -24.11 6.09 -1.96
N GLY A 200 -23.42 6.54 -0.92
CA GLY A 200 -23.86 6.52 0.45
C GLY A 200 -22.65 6.43 1.34
N LEU A 201 -22.27 7.49 2.05
CA LEU A 201 -21.14 7.63 3.00
C LEU A 201 -20.07 6.52 2.84
N GLY A 202 -19.19 6.69 1.84
CA GLY A 202 -18.49 5.56 1.28
C GLY A 202 -17.10 5.33 1.88
N VAL A 203 -16.90 4.14 2.36
CA VAL A 203 -15.56 3.55 2.40
C VAL A 203 -15.35 2.83 1.07
N SER A 204 -14.31 3.16 0.34
CA SER A 204 -13.88 2.42 -0.85
C SER A 204 -12.64 1.57 -0.54
N ILE A 205 -12.49 0.50 -1.28
CA ILE A 205 -11.37 -0.43 -1.13
C ILE A 205 -10.23 0.08 -2.02
N GLY A 206 -9.05 0.22 -1.46
CA GLY A 206 -7.82 0.23 -2.23
C GLY A 206 -7.58 -1.18 -2.75
N ILE A 207 -8.04 -1.47 -3.97
CA ILE A 207 -7.85 -2.78 -4.60
C ILE A 207 -6.36 -2.96 -4.81
N ALA A 208 -5.80 -4.05 -4.28
CA ALA A 208 -4.54 -4.55 -4.75
C ALA A 208 -4.69 -4.83 -6.25
N ASP A 209 -4.16 -3.94 -7.10
CA ASP A 209 -4.20 -4.11 -8.54
C ASP A 209 -3.46 -5.40 -8.95
N THR A 210 -4.23 -6.48 -9.08
CA THR A 210 -3.83 -7.66 -9.84
C THR A 210 -4.22 -7.50 -11.31
N SER A 211 -4.00 -6.31 -11.88
CA SER A 211 -4.16 -6.09 -13.32
C SER A 211 -2.83 -6.26 -14.05
N THR A 212 -2.31 -7.49 -14.01
CA THR A 212 -1.52 -8.00 -15.12
C THR A 212 -2.32 -9.14 -15.73
N SER A 213 -2.83 -8.86 -16.91
CA SER A 213 -3.51 -9.79 -17.80
C SER A 213 -2.66 -11.05 -18.02
N THR A 214 -2.91 -12.07 -17.20
CA THR A 214 -2.62 -13.47 -17.55
C THR A 214 -3.76 -14.28 -16.97
N GLN A 215 -4.72 -14.59 -17.80
CA GLN A 215 -5.72 -15.60 -17.52
C GLN A 215 -5.01 -16.91 -17.20
N ASN A 216 -5.52 -17.60 -16.16
CA ASN A 216 -5.22 -18.97 -15.77
C ASN A 216 -3.92 -19.19 -15.00
N ASN A 217 -4.00 -19.06 -13.65
CA ASN A 217 -3.43 -20.00 -12.67
C ASN A 217 -3.44 -19.39 -11.26
N SER A 218 -4.61 -19.01 -10.74
CA SER A 218 -4.76 -18.58 -9.33
C SER A 218 -5.01 -19.75 -8.37
N ALA A 219 -4.38 -20.90 -8.66
CA ALA A 219 -4.35 -22.01 -7.71
C ALA A 219 -2.96 -22.09 -7.06
N ASN A 220 -2.90 -21.81 -5.75
CA ASN A 220 -1.76 -22.11 -4.86
C ASN A 220 -0.54 -21.20 -4.85
N THR A 221 -0.67 -19.88 -4.88
CA THR A 221 0.45 -19.05 -4.43
C THR A 221 0.33 -18.81 -2.92
N GLU A 222 1.21 -19.40 -2.12
CA GLU A 222 1.25 -19.15 -0.68
C GLU A 222 1.35 -17.65 -0.38
N PRO A 223 0.58 -17.13 0.60
CA PRO A 223 0.62 -15.72 0.96
C PRO A 223 2.04 -15.29 1.35
N THR A 224 2.40 -14.06 1.05
CA THR A 224 3.64 -13.46 1.53
C THR A 224 3.42 -12.86 2.91
N TRP A 225 4.50 -12.51 3.62
CA TRP A 225 4.40 -11.80 4.89
C TRP A 225 3.72 -10.43 4.77
N VAL A 226 3.70 -9.84 3.57
CA VAL A 226 2.93 -8.60 3.29
C VAL A 226 1.43 -8.86 3.44
N HIS A 227 0.94 -9.97 2.88
CA HIS A 227 -0.45 -10.40 3.04
C HIS A 227 -0.78 -10.75 4.51
N GLU A 228 0.17 -11.34 5.24
CA GLU A 228 -0.03 -11.65 6.67
C GLU A 228 -0.24 -10.38 7.50
N ILE A 229 0.49 -9.30 7.17
CA ILE A 229 0.46 -8.06 7.93
C ILE A 229 -0.72 -7.15 7.53
N PHE A 230 -0.91 -6.90 6.22
CA PHE A 230 -1.81 -5.85 5.74
C PHE A 230 -3.11 -6.37 5.14
N GLN A 231 -3.19 -7.64 4.71
CA GLN A 231 -4.36 -8.12 4.00
C GLN A 231 -5.53 -8.38 4.93
N GLY A 232 -6.59 -7.58 4.73
CA GLY A 232 -7.92 -7.88 5.20
C GLY A 232 -8.80 -8.47 4.10
N THR A 233 -10.00 -8.92 4.49
CA THR A 233 -11.03 -9.42 3.58
C THR A 233 -12.36 -8.81 3.95
N LEU A 234 -13.04 -8.22 2.98
CA LEU A 234 -14.43 -7.81 3.06
C LEU A 234 -15.28 -8.83 2.33
N THR A 235 -16.47 -9.11 2.85
CA THR A 235 -17.49 -9.88 2.15
C THR A 235 -18.66 -8.98 1.80
N SER A 236 -19.05 -8.98 0.52
CA SER A 236 -20.24 -8.32 0.02
C SER A 236 -21.36 -9.34 -0.05
N GLU A 237 -22.35 -9.21 0.84
CA GLU A 237 -23.52 -10.08 0.89
C GLU A 237 -24.69 -9.42 0.18
N THR A 238 -25.29 -10.13 -0.76
CA THR A 238 -26.51 -9.68 -1.46
C THR A 238 -27.62 -10.70 -1.24
N ARG A 239 -28.66 -10.30 -0.52
CA ARG A 239 -29.84 -11.14 -0.25
C ARG A 239 -30.98 -10.78 -1.20
N CYS A 240 -31.41 -11.72 -2.00
CA CYS A 240 -32.61 -11.57 -2.83
C CYS A 240 -33.85 -11.47 -1.94
N LEU A 241 -34.71 -10.45 -2.17
CA LEU A 241 -35.92 -10.29 -1.35
C LEU A 241 -37.07 -11.21 -1.79
N ASN A 242 -36.98 -11.86 -2.97
CA ASN A 242 -37.99 -12.78 -3.45
C ASN A 242 -37.77 -14.21 -2.96
N CYS A 243 -36.54 -14.76 -3.10
CA CYS A 243 -36.23 -16.14 -2.73
C CYS A 243 -35.34 -16.26 -1.50
N GLU A 244 -34.95 -15.15 -0.90
CA GLU A 244 -34.09 -15.05 0.27
C GLU A 244 -32.67 -15.64 0.15
N THR A 245 -32.31 -16.11 -1.03
CA THR A 245 -30.95 -16.62 -1.30
C THR A 245 -29.92 -15.51 -1.11
N VAL A 246 -28.85 -15.81 -0.36
CA VAL A 246 -27.73 -14.90 -0.15
C VAL A 246 -26.58 -15.29 -1.09
N SER A 247 -26.13 -14.33 -1.88
CA SER A 247 -24.92 -14.42 -2.67
C SER A 247 -23.82 -13.62 -1.97
N SER A 248 -22.65 -14.19 -1.75
CA SER A 248 -21.52 -13.52 -1.11
C SER A 248 -20.31 -13.49 -2.02
N LYS A 249 -19.57 -12.38 -2.01
CA LYS A 249 -18.32 -12.20 -2.74
C LYS A 249 -17.27 -11.61 -1.81
N ASP A 250 -16.15 -12.31 -1.67
CA ASP A 250 -15.01 -11.85 -0.88
C ASP A 250 -14.10 -10.96 -1.72
N GLU A 251 -13.66 -9.84 -1.13
CA GLU A 251 -12.75 -8.88 -1.74
C GLU A 251 -11.59 -8.59 -0.79
N HIS A 252 -10.35 -8.73 -1.28
CA HIS A 252 -9.16 -8.47 -0.47
C HIS A 252 -8.75 -7.01 -0.55
N PHE A 253 -8.23 -6.48 0.56
CA PHE A 253 -7.73 -5.11 0.64
C PHE A 253 -6.42 -5.06 1.43
N PHE A 254 -5.57 -4.06 1.16
CA PHE A 254 -4.41 -3.70 1.96
C PHE A 254 -4.63 -2.40 2.73
N ASP A 255 -5.54 -1.56 2.27
CA ASP A 255 -6.00 -0.36 2.96
C ASP A 255 -7.49 -0.13 2.73
N LEU A 256 -8.13 0.61 3.62
CA LEU A 256 -9.49 1.08 3.46
C LEU A 256 -9.50 2.59 3.26
N GLN A 257 -10.17 3.03 2.21
CA GLN A 257 -10.31 4.45 1.89
C GLN A 257 -11.64 4.97 2.44
N VAL A 258 -11.56 6.00 3.26
CA VAL A 258 -12.69 6.57 4.00
C VAL A 258 -13.05 7.94 3.44
N ASP A 259 -14.30 8.13 3.05
CA ASP A 259 -14.80 9.43 2.61
C ASP A 259 -14.86 10.41 3.79
N VAL A 260 -14.46 11.65 3.53
CA VAL A 260 -14.40 12.72 4.52
C VAL A 260 -15.65 13.60 4.36
N ASP A 261 -16.49 13.62 5.40
CA ASP A 261 -17.63 14.51 5.54
C ASP A 261 -17.45 15.50 6.69
N GLN A 262 -18.35 16.46 6.82
CA GLN A 262 -18.32 17.43 7.90
C GLN A 262 -18.56 16.77 9.26
N ASN A 263 -17.70 17.08 10.24
CA ASN A 263 -17.85 16.69 11.65
C ASN A 263 -18.16 15.18 11.84
N THR A 264 -17.35 14.34 11.22
CA THR A 264 -17.48 12.88 11.32
C THR A 264 -16.40 12.27 12.21
N SER A 265 -16.47 10.96 12.39
CA SER A 265 -15.41 10.15 13.02
C SER A 265 -15.14 8.88 12.22
N ILE A 266 -13.94 8.36 12.35
CA ILE A 266 -13.58 7.07 11.73
C ILE A 266 -14.54 5.96 12.16
N THR A 267 -14.89 5.91 13.43
CA THR A 267 -15.84 4.91 13.95
C THR A 267 -17.21 5.02 13.28
N HIS A 268 -17.69 6.24 13.03
CA HIS A 268 -18.94 6.47 12.32
C HIS A 268 -18.83 6.02 10.86
N CYS A 269 -17.80 6.43 10.15
CA CYS A 269 -17.59 6.08 8.74
C CYS A 269 -17.49 4.56 8.55
N LEU A 270 -16.72 3.86 9.40
CA LEU A 270 -16.59 2.41 9.36
C LEU A 270 -17.89 1.68 9.70
N ARG A 271 -18.76 2.28 10.54
CA ARG A 271 -20.09 1.73 10.82
C ARG A 271 -21.03 1.91 9.64
N CYS A 272 -21.04 3.10 9.02
CA CYS A 272 -21.87 3.40 7.84
C CYS A 272 -21.52 2.53 6.64
N PHE A 273 -20.25 2.13 6.51
CA PHE A 273 -19.79 1.20 5.47
C PHE A 273 -20.57 -0.13 5.44
N SER A 274 -21.05 -0.59 6.59
CA SER A 274 -21.83 -1.83 6.70
C SER A 274 -23.34 -1.64 6.72
N ASN A 275 -23.83 -0.45 6.44
CA ASN A 275 -25.26 -0.22 6.31
C ASN A 275 -25.82 -1.05 5.16
N THR A 276 -27.06 -1.53 5.37
CA THR A 276 -27.77 -2.30 4.35
C THR A 276 -28.33 -1.34 3.31
N GLU A 277 -27.97 -1.55 2.05
CA GLU A 277 -28.50 -0.86 0.89
C GLU A 277 -29.58 -1.73 0.23
N THR A 278 -30.71 -1.12 -0.13
CA THR A 278 -31.75 -1.83 -0.90
C THR A 278 -31.58 -1.53 -2.38
N LEU A 279 -31.37 -2.57 -3.16
CA LEU A 279 -31.27 -2.52 -4.61
C LEU A 279 -32.68 -2.65 -5.19
N CYS A 280 -33.23 -1.56 -5.73
CA CYS A 280 -34.59 -1.50 -6.30
C CYS A 280 -34.61 -0.67 -7.60
N SER A 281 -35.74 -0.58 -8.24
CA SER A 281 -35.96 0.15 -9.50
C SER A 281 -35.00 -0.27 -10.61
N ASP A 282 -34.12 0.64 -11.06
CA ASP A 282 -33.15 0.39 -12.14
C ASP A 282 -31.92 -0.40 -11.67
N ASN A 283 -31.69 -0.47 -10.34
CA ASN A 283 -30.55 -1.13 -9.73
C ASN A 283 -30.86 -2.54 -9.18
N LYS A 284 -31.87 -3.23 -9.75
CA LYS A 284 -32.24 -4.59 -9.31
C LYS A 284 -31.09 -5.58 -9.48
N PHE A 285 -30.98 -6.49 -8.54
CA PHE A 285 -30.02 -7.60 -8.55
C PHE A 285 -30.50 -8.75 -9.45
N LYS A 286 -29.63 -9.24 -10.35
CA LYS A 286 -29.88 -10.45 -11.11
C LYS A 286 -29.68 -11.66 -10.21
N CYS A 287 -30.78 -12.24 -9.74
CA CYS A 287 -30.75 -13.42 -8.88
C CYS A 287 -30.62 -14.69 -9.74
N ASP A 288 -29.59 -15.50 -9.52
CA ASP A 288 -29.39 -16.75 -10.27
C ASP A 288 -30.45 -17.80 -9.92
N ASN A 289 -30.94 -17.82 -8.67
CA ASN A 289 -31.99 -18.74 -8.24
C ASN A 289 -33.35 -18.38 -8.83
N CYS A 290 -33.67 -17.08 -8.93
CA CYS A 290 -34.92 -16.62 -9.56
C CYS A 290 -34.83 -16.53 -11.08
N CYS A 291 -33.63 -16.64 -11.66
CA CYS A 291 -33.32 -16.42 -13.07
C CYS A 291 -33.81 -15.07 -13.63
N SER A 292 -33.99 -14.07 -12.78
CA SER A 292 -34.57 -12.76 -13.11
C SER A 292 -34.04 -11.63 -12.18
N TYR A 293 -34.27 -10.38 -12.61
CA TYR A 293 -33.95 -9.22 -11.79
C TYR A 293 -34.93 -9.08 -10.63
N GLN A 294 -34.39 -9.06 -9.42
CA GLN A 294 -35.16 -8.98 -8.17
C GLN A 294 -34.67 -7.81 -7.31
N GLU A 295 -35.54 -7.31 -6.45
CA GLU A 295 -35.12 -6.44 -5.37
C GLU A 295 -34.26 -7.23 -4.39
N ALA A 296 -33.22 -6.60 -3.87
CA ALA A 296 -32.25 -7.24 -2.99
C ALA A 296 -31.74 -6.27 -1.92
N GLN A 297 -31.24 -6.82 -0.85
CA GLN A 297 -30.50 -6.10 0.18
C GLN A 297 -29.02 -6.44 0.05
N LYS A 298 -28.17 -5.41 -0.07
CA LYS A 298 -26.72 -5.53 -0.13
C LYS A 298 -26.11 -4.91 1.12
N ARG A 299 -25.10 -5.60 1.68
CA ARG A 299 -24.30 -5.06 2.79
C ARG A 299 -22.84 -5.52 2.68
N MET A 300 -21.94 -4.74 3.21
CA MET A 300 -20.52 -5.10 3.32
C MET A 300 -20.18 -5.44 4.77
N ARG A 301 -19.40 -6.50 4.98
CA ARG A 301 -18.95 -6.92 6.31
C ARG A 301 -17.48 -7.29 6.29
N VAL A 302 -16.80 -7.13 7.41
CA VAL A 302 -15.38 -7.50 7.54
C VAL A 302 -15.28 -8.98 7.91
N LYS A 303 -14.66 -9.77 7.05
CA LYS A 303 -14.44 -11.21 7.24
C LYS A 303 -13.09 -11.53 7.85
N LYS A 304 -12.05 -10.79 7.45
CA LYS A 304 -10.70 -10.93 8.01
C LYS A 304 -10.15 -9.56 8.36
N LEU A 305 -9.73 -9.42 9.59
CA LEU A 305 -9.07 -8.23 10.11
C LEU A 305 -7.55 -8.35 9.94
N PRO A 306 -6.84 -7.35 9.31
CA PRO A 306 -5.38 -7.39 9.15
C PRO A 306 -4.65 -7.15 10.48
N MET A 307 -3.36 -7.44 10.54
CA MET A 307 -2.52 -7.06 11.70
C MET A 307 -2.31 -5.55 11.78
N ILE A 308 -2.07 -4.92 10.63
CA ILE A 308 -1.99 -3.46 10.46
C ILE A 308 -3.16 -3.03 9.59
N LEU A 309 -4.05 -2.23 10.15
CA LEU A 309 -5.16 -1.60 9.44
C LEU A 309 -4.74 -0.20 9.00
N ALA A 310 -4.53 -0.01 7.72
CA ALA A 310 -4.28 1.29 7.12
C ALA A 310 -5.60 1.92 6.67
N LEU A 311 -5.90 3.13 7.14
CA LEU A 311 -7.08 3.90 6.78
C LEU A 311 -6.65 5.18 6.06
N HIS A 312 -7.01 5.33 4.81
CA HIS A 312 -6.78 6.53 4.03
C HIS A 312 -8.00 7.46 4.06
N LEU A 313 -7.83 8.67 4.52
CA LEU A 313 -8.86 9.70 4.50
C LEU A 313 -8.86 10.39 3.14
N LYS A 314 -9.92 10.22 2.35
CA LYS A 314 -10.07 10.78 0.99
C LYS A 314 -10.27 12.29 1.03
N ARG A 315 -9.22 13.02 1.41
CA ARG A 315 -9.26 14.48 1.56
C ARG A 315 -9.10 15.23 0.26
N PHE A 316 -8.56 14.63 -0.78
CA PHE A 316 -8.42 15.27 -2.08
C PHE A 316 -9.60 14.89 -2.97
N LYS A 317 -10.54 15.83 -3.14
CA LYS A 317 -11.73 15.67 -3.98
C LYS A 317 -11.63 16.55 -5.22
N TYR A 318 -11.96 15.98 -6.39
CA TYR A 318 -12.09 16.77 -7.60
C TYR A 318 -13.39 17.56 -7.55
N MET A 319 -13.30 18.86 -7.76
CA MET A 319 -14.44 19.77 -7.78
C MET A 319 -14.67 20.27 -9.20
N GLU A 320 -15.73 19.79 -9.83
CA GLU A 320 -16.11 20.17 -11.21
C GLU A 320 -16.26 21.69 -11.40
N GLN A 321 -16.84 22.36 -10.39
CA GLN A 321 -17.07 23.80 -10.38
C GLN A 321 -15.76 24.61 -10.55
N PHE A 322 -14.64 24.06 -10.05
CA PHE A 322 -13.32 24.71 -10.09
C PHE A 322 -12.35 24.03 -11.06
N ASN A 323 -12.77 22.93 -11.70
CA ASN A 323 -11.94 22.10 -12.58
C ASN A 323 -10.57 21.76 -11.96
N ARG A 324 -10.56 21.44 -10.67
CA ARG A 324 -9.33 21.11 -9.93
C ARG A 324 -9.62 20.26 -8.70
N HIS A 325 -8.59 19.56 -8.24
CA HIS A 325 -8.62 18.93 -6.93
C HIS A 325 -8.48 19.97 -5.83
N ILE A 326 -9.29 19.83 -4.79
CA ILE A 326 -9.20 20.63 -3.57
C ILE A 326 -8.99 19.70 -2.37
N LYS A 327 -8.36 20.21 -1.32
CA LYS A 327 -8.26 19.52 -0.03
C LYS A 327 -9.49 19.81 0.80
N VAL A 328 -10.15 18.74 1.27
CA VAL A 328 -11.24 18.79 2.24
C VAL A 328 -10.65 18.66 3.64
N SER A 329 -10.57 19.78 4.37
CA SER A 329 -9.97 19.85 5.70
C SER A 329 -10.98 19.65 6.84
N HIS A 330 -12.18 19.10 6.55
CA HIS A 330 -13.20 18.83 7.57
C HIS A 330 -12.65 18.00 8.72
N ARG A 331 -13.21 18.25 9.91
CA ARG A 331 -12.84 17.52 11.11
C ARG A 331 -13.31 16.08 11.04
N VAL A 332 -12.36 15.16 11.19
CA VAL A 332 -12.56 13.72 11.31
C VAL A 332 -11.88 13.24 12.58
N VAL A 333 -12.66 12.86 13.56
CA VAL A 333 -12.12 12.31 14.81
C VAL A 333 -11.67 10.88 14.57
N PHE A 334 -10.43 10.58 14.95
CA PHE A 334 -9.90 9.21 14.96
C PHE A 334 -9.42 8.86 16.38
N PRO A 335 -9.95 7.76 16.97
CA PRO A 335 -9.65 7.38 18.34
C PRO A 335 -8.25 6.77 18.45
N LEU A 336 -7.66 6.82 19.65
CA LEU A 336 -6.40 6.13 19.97
C LEU A 336 -6.57 4.60 20.00
N GLU A 337 -7.78 4.13 20.31
CA GLU A 337 -8.16 2.72 20.32
C GLU A 337 -9.34 2.50 19.37
N LEU A 338 -9.26 1.50 18.52
CA LEU A 338 -10.29 1.20 17.54
C LEU A 338 -10.71 -0.26 17.61
N ARG A 339 -12.03 -0.50 17.58
CA ARG A 339 -12.65 -1.80 17.35
C ARG A 339 -13.61 -1.69 16.18
N LEU A 340 -13.59 -2.67 15.28
CA LEU A 340 -14.57 -2.78 14.21
C LEU A 340 -15.73 -3.64 14.67
N PHE A 341 -16.98 -3.15 14.45
CA PHE A 341 -18.20 -3.80 14.94
C PHE A 341 -18.99 -4.51 13.85
N ASN A 342 -18.57 -4.41 12.62
CA ASN A 342 -19.28 -4.88 11.43
C ASN A 342 -18.61 -6.10 10.81
N THR A 343 -18.22 -7.03 11.65
CA THR A 343 -17.65 -8.31 11.24
C THR A 343 -18.72 -9.28 10.76
N SER A 344 -18.37 -10.17 9.82
CA SER A 344 -19.24 -11.29 9.43
C SER A 344 -19.32 -12.34 10.53
N ASP A 345 -20.33 -13.22 10.46
CA ASP A 345 -20.56 -14.22 11.49
C ASP A 345 -19.45 -15.30 11.50
N ASP A 346 -18.76 -15.49 10.37
CA ASP A 346 -17.61 -16.35 10.16
C ASP A 346 -16.26 -15.61 10.22
N ALA A 347 -16.26 -14.39 10.77
CA ALA A 347 -15.05 -13.56 10.79
C ALA A 347 -13.94 -14.17 11.62
N VAL A 348 -12.72 -14.06 11.12
CA VAL A 348 -11.51 -14.40 11.87
C VAL A 348 -11.15 -13.24 12.80
N ASN A 349 -11.08 -13.51 14.10
CA ASN A 349 -10.78 -12.53 15.16
C ASN A 349 -11.74 -11.33 15.19
N PRO A 350 -13.09 -11.52 15.32
CA PRO A 350 -14.07 -10.44 15.25
C PRO A 350 -13.90 -9.39 16.36
N ASP A 351 -13.29 -9.73 17.47
CA ASP A 351 -13.09 -8.87 18.64
C ASP A 351 -11.73 -8.18 18.68
N ARG A 352 -10.98 -8.22 17.57
CA ARG A 352 -9.64 -7.63 17.49
C ARG A 352 -9.66 -6.14 17.82
N LEU A 353 -8.83 -5.75 18.79
CA LEU A 353 -8.61 -4.37 19.21
C LEU A 353 -7.35 -3.83 18.54
N TYR A 354 -7.43 -2.58 18.14
CA TYR A 354 -6.35 -1.85 17.50
C TYR A 354 -5.94 -0.64 18.33
N ASP A 355 -4.66 -0.38 18.40
CA ASP A 355 -4.09 0.87 18.88
C ASP A 355 -3.61 1.73 17.71
N LEU A 356 -3.87 3.03 17.77
CA LEU A 356 -3.31 3.98 16.81
C LEU A 356 -1.79 3.99 17.00
N MET A 357 -1.06 3.60 15.93
CA MET A 357 0.39 3.50 15.94
C MET A 357 1.06 4.69 15.25
N ALA A 358 0.49 5.13 14.12
CA ALA A 358 1.04 6.25 13.37
C ALA A 358 -0.05 6.99 12.59
N VAL A 359 0.21 8.27 12.32
CA VAL A 359 -0.60 9.11 11.43
C VAL A 359 0.33 9.84 10.49
N VAL A 360 0.09 9.67 9.18
CA VAL A 360 0.66 10.56 8.16
C VAL A 360 -0.26 11.76 8.03
N ILE A 361 0.29 12.95 8.16
CA ILE A 361 -0.40 14.23 8.19
C ILE A 361 -0.01 15.02 6.95
N HIS A 362 -0.99 15.60 6.28
CA HIS A 362 -0.76 16.52 5.17
C HIS A 362 -0.97 17.96 5.65
N CYS A 363 0.06 18.80 5.45
CA CYS A 363 0.08 20.23 5.76
C CYS A 363 -0.03 21.01 4.44
N GLY A 364 -1.10 21.77 4.25
CA GLY A 364 -1.29 22.55 3.02
C GLY A 364 -2.71 22.48 2.47
N SER A 365 -2.93 23.19 1.36
CA SER A 365 -4.27 23.45 0.82
C SER A 365 -4.65 22.59 -0.40
N GLY A 366 -3.76 21.75 -0.92
CA GLY A 366 -4.04 20.94 -2.12
C GLY A 366 -3.09 19.76 -2.30
N PRO A 367 -3.39 18.83 -3.21
CA PRO A 367 -2.65 17.57 -3.36
C PRO A 367 -1.19 17.77 -3.79
N ASN A 368 -0.95 18.76 -4.64
CA ASN A 368 0.38 19.02 -5.20
C ASN A 368 1.09 20.22 -4.52
N ARG A 369 0.57 20.67 -3.38
CA ARG A 369 1.10 21.82 -2.63
C ARG A 369 0.95 21.57 -1.15
N GLY A 370 2.07 21.50 -0.47
CA GLY A 370 2.07 21.31 0.97
C GLY A 370 3.27 20.52 1.42
N HIS A 371 3.11 19.85 2.52
CA HIS A 371 4.15 19.08 3.17
C HIS A 371 3.53 17.87 3.87
N TYR A 372 4.28 16.81 4.01
CA TYR A 372 3.87 15.64 4.79
C TYR A 372 4.79 15.49 5.99
N ILE A 373 4.16 15.29 7.14
CA ILE A 373 4.82 14.92 8.39
C ILE A 373 4.19 13.65 8.93
N SER A 374 4.80 13.02 9.91
CA SER A 374 4.19 11.86 10.56
C SER A 374 4.33 11.94 12.08
N ILE A 375 3.31 11.46 12.78
CA ILE A 375 3.39 11.18 14.21
C ILE A 375 3.35 9.68 14.42
N VAL A 376 4.16 9.19 15.36
CA VAL A 376 4.24 7.76 15.66
C VAL A 376 4.24 7.52 17.16
N LYS A 377 3.70 6.39 17.58
CA LYS A 377 3.73 5.92 18.97
C LYS A 377 4.88 4.94 19.17
N SER A 378 5.77 5.23 20.08
CA SER A 378 6.86 4.33 20.45
C SER A 378 7.03 4.29 21.97
N HIS A 379 6.90 3.11 22.58
CA HIS A 379 7.08 2.88 24.01
C HIS A 379 6.33 3.89 24.91
N GLY A 380 5.08 4.19 24.56
CA GLY A 380 4.26 5.15 25.31
C GLY A 380 4.51 6.63 24.98
N LEU A 381 5.53 6.94 24.19
CA LEU A 381 5.82 8.29 23.71
C LEU A 381 5.14 8.53 22.37
N TRP A 382 4.70 9.76 22.12
CA TRP A 382 4.34 10.25 20.81
C TRP A 382 5.45 11.12 20.23
N LEU A 383 5.87 10.82 19.02
CA LEU A 383 6.97 11.50 18.34
C LEU A 383 6.49 12.06 17.01
N LEU A 384 6.85 13.30 16.74
CA LEU A 384 6.64 13.97 15.47
C LEU A 384 7.92 13.85 14.64
N PHE A 385 7.77 13.40 13.40
CA PHE A 385 8.83 13.40 12.39
C PHE A 385 8.46 14.38 11.28
N ASP A 386 9.28 15.41 11.17
CA ASP A 386 9.23 16.40 10.10
C ASP A 386 10.56 16.32 9.34
N ASP A 387 10.55 15.47 8.28
CA ASP A 387 11.75 15.10 7.53
C ASP A 387 12.91 14.67 8.45
N ASP A 388 13.97 15.47 8.57
CA ASP A 388 15.16 15.17 9.37
C ASP A 388 15.05 15.62 10.85
N MET A 389 13.96 16.28 11.21
CA MET A 389 13.66 16.67 12.59
C MET A 389 12.80 15.64 13.30
N VAL A 390 13.04 15.49 14.60
CA VAL A 390 12.27 14.58 15.48
C VAL A 390 12.01 15.28 16.80
N ASP A 391 10.72 15.43 17.13
CA ASP A 391 10.28 16.09 18.35
C ASP A 391 9.32 15.19 19.15
N LYS A 392 9.30 15.36 20.47
CA LYS A 392 8.30 14.74 21.33
C LYS A 392 7.05 15.60 21.37
N ILE A 393 5.89 14.97 21.28
CA ILE A 393 4.60 15.63 21.42
C ILE A 393 3.76 14.96 22.51
N GLU A 394 2.79 15.69 23.04
CA GLU A 394 1.82 15.13 23.97
C GLU A 394 0.67 14.45 23.19
N ALA A 395 0.04 13.45 23.82
CA ALA A 395 -1.07 12.71 23.17
C ALA A 395 -2.26 13.63 22.84
N SER A 396 -2.48 14.70 23.59
CA SER A 396 -3.52 15.71 23.32
C SER A 396 -3.30 16.48 22.03
N THR A 397 -2.04 16.65 21.59
CA THR A 397 -1.68 17.33 20.33
C THR A 397 -2.22 16.57 19.11
N ILE A 398 -2.52 15.28 19.25
CA ILE A 398 -3.11 14.47 18.15
C ILE A 398 -4.46 15.05 17.69
N GLU A 399 -5.20 15.67 18.59
CA GLU A 399 -6.51 16.28 18.28
C GLU A 399 -6.39 17.49 17.34
N ASP A 400 -5.24 18.16 17.31
CA ASP A 400 -4.96 19.27 16.39
C ASP A 400 -4.98 18.80 14.92
N PHE A 401 -4.74 17.52 14.68
CA PHE A 401 -4.72 16.90 13.35
C PHE A 401 -6.06 16.29 12.91
N TYR A 402 -7.11 16.42 13.71
CA TYR A 402 -8.44 15.98 13.29
C TYR A 402 -9.00 16.78 12.12
N GLY A 403 -8.59 18.04 11.98
CA GLY A 403 -9.04 18.95 10.94
C GLY A 403 -9.95 20.05 11.48
N LEU A 404 -10.44 20.89 10.56
CA LEU A 404 -11.14 22.13 10.87
C LEU A 404 -12.59 21.89 11.25
N THR A 405 -13.02 22.50 12.34
CA THR A 405 -14.43 22.85 12.56
C THR A 405 -14.71 24.20 11.91
N SER A 406 -15.97 24.49 11.57
CA SER A 406 -16.39 25.76 10.95
C SER A 406 -15.91 27.02 11.67
N ASP A 407 -15.55 26.89 12.95
CA ASP A 407 -15.20 27.99 13.85
C ASP A 407 -13.70 28.18 14.07
N ILE A 408 -12.84 27.26 13.59
CA ILE A 408 -11.39 27.31 13.81
C ILE A 408 -10.64 27.25 12.45
N GLN A 409 -10.29 28.41 11.94
CA GLN A 409 -9.55 28.54 10.68
C GLN A 409 -8.01 28.44 10.85
N LYS A 410 -7.48 27.73 11.81
CA LYS A 410 -6.07 27.89 12.16
C LYS A 410 -5.09 26.87 11.62
N SER A 411 -5.50 25.66 11.21
CA SER A 411 -4.53 24.68 10.71
C SER A 411 -4.97 24.01 9.44
N SER A 412 -4.11 24.01 8.42
CA SER A 412 -4.26 23.19 7.22
C SER A 412 -3.71 21.78 7.41
N GLU A 413 -3.23 21.46 8.61
CA GLU A 413 -2.64 20.18 8.98
C GLU A 413 -3.72 19.20 9.35
N THR A 414 -3.82 18.11 8.62
CA THR A 414 -4.88 17.11 8.86
C THR A 414 -4.34 15.71 8.68
N GLY A 415 -4.81 14.78 9.54
CA GLY A 415 -4.55 13.37 9.37
C GLY A 415 -4.96 12.91 7.96
N TYR A 416 -4.11 12.14 7.31
CA TYR A 416 -4.29 11.70 5.93
C TYR A 416 -4.30 10.17 5.81
N ILE A 417 -3.31 9.49 6.42
CA ILE A 417 -3.29 8.03 6.53
C ILE A 417 -3.13 7.67 8.01
N LEU A 418 -3.99 6.80 8.51
CA LEU A 418 -3.97 6.31 9.88
C LEU A 418 -3.51 4.86 9.88
N PHE A 419 -2.54 4.52 10.72
CA PHE A 419 -2.08 3.15 10.92
C PHE A 419 -2.49 2.66 12.30
N TYR A 420 -3.33 1.65 12.32
CA TYR A 420 -3.78 0.97 13.52
C TYR A 420 -3.13 -0.41 13.58
N GLN A 421 -2.45 -0.71 14.68
CA GLN A 421 -1.82 -2.00 14.92
C GLN A 421 -2.67 -2.84 15.87
N SER A 422 -2.91 -4.10 15.54
CA SER A 422 -3.64 -5.00 16.42
C SER A 422 -2.83 -5.31 17.68
N ARG A 423 -3.52 -5.45 18.83
CA ARG A 423 -2.88 -5.78 20.12
C ARG A 423 -2.31 -7.19 20.14
N ASP A 424 -2.87 -8.09 19.34
CA ASP A 424 -2.41 -9.49 19.24
C ASP A 424 -0.99 -9.61 18.67
N CYS A 425 -0.46 -8.57 18.04
CA CYS A 425 0.91 -8.55 17.50
C CYS A 425 1.98 -8.26 18.56
N ASN A 426 1.60 -7.96 19.79
CA ASN A 426 2.51 -7.62 20.88
C ASN A 426 2.76 -8.80 21.82
N THR A 427 2.13 -9.95 21.56
CA THR A 427 2.35 -11.25 22.23
C THR A 427 3.27 -12.12 21.36
#